data_bccda3aa2fc47fd9dc9206ef20a731b9
#
_entry.id   bccda3aa2fc47fd9dc9206ef20a731b9
#
_cell.length_a   1.000
_cell.length_b   1.000
_cell.length_c   1.000
_cell.angle_alpha   90.00
_cell.angle_beta   90.00
_cell.angle_gamma   90.00
#
_symmetry.space_group_name_H-M   'P 1'
#
loop_
_entity.id
_entity.type
_entity.pdbx_description
1 polymer ?
#
loop_
_entity_poly.entity_id
_entity_poly.type
_entity_poly.pdbx_seq_one_letter_code
_entity_poly.pdbx_strand_id
1 'polypeptide(L)'
;MPKVDIAKVPVKSGSFYPAPFQAEHKGRHKQALGDVVGLTQFGVNISRIEPGQSSALRHWHEQEDEFIYILDGELVLIENDGATVLRFGDAAGFKAGNGIAHKLENRSNHDAVYLEVGTRARSERVHYPDVDLMMERDQKGRRYLHKNGEPYHS
;
A
#
# COMPACT_ATOMS: atom_id res chain seq x y z
N MET A 1 15.04 24.86 -0.44
CA MET A 1 13.58 25.00 -0.40
C MET A 1 12.96 23.62 -0.21
N PRO A 2 12.07 23.43 0.83
CA PRO A 2 11.44 22.14 1.08
C PRO A 2 10.25 21.82 0.15
N LYS A 3 10.01 22.62 -0.89
CA LYS A 3 8.97 22.31 -1.87
C LYS A 3 9.33 21.05 -2.66
N VAL A 4 8.40 20.11 -2.70
CA VAL A 4 8.55 18.89 -3.51
C VAL A 4 8.09 19.17 -4.94
N ASP A 5 8.98 18.94 -5.90
CA ASP A 5 8.61 18.93 -7.31
C ASP A 5 8.18 17.50 -7.68
N ILE A 6 6.88 17.28 -7.65
CA ILE A 6 6.30 15.93 -7.81
C ILE A 6 6.71 15.31 -9.15
N ALA A 7 6.84 16.12 -10.20
CA ALA A 7 7.23 15.62 -11.52
C ALA A 7 8.63 14.98 -11.53
N LYS A 8 9.48 15.35 -10.58
CA LYS A 8 10.85 14.83 -10.46
C LYS A 8 10.99 13.69 -9.45
N VAL A 9 9.94 13.38 -8.69
CA VAL A 9 10.00 12.26 -7.73
C VAL A 9 9.99 10.95 -8.50
N PRO A 10 10.95 10.03 -8.25
CA PRO A 10 11.00 8.75 -8.95
C PRO A 10 9.71 7.96 -8.78
N VAL A 11 9.25 7.36 -9.86
CA VAL A 11 8.09 6.45 -9.85
C VAL A 11 8.58 5.02 -9.73
N LYS A 12 8.06 4.31 -8.73
CA LYS A 12 8.28 2.87 -8.56
C LYS A 12 7.02 2.13 -8.95
N SER A 13 7.12 1.19 -9.88
CA SER A 13 5.98 0.44 -10.41
C SER A 13 6.03 -1.01 -9.95
N GLY A 14 4.85 -1.60 -9.77
CA GLY A 14 4.71 -2.98 -9.31
C GLY A 14 4.78 -3.12 -7.80
N SER A 15 5.16 -4.29 -7.33
CA SER A 15 5.27 -4.62 -5.92
C SER A 15 6.54 -5.43 -5.64
N PHE A 16 6.89 -5.54 -4.36
CA PHE A 16 7.97 -6.42 -3.91
C PHE A 16 7.47 -7.84 -3.56
N TYR A 17 6.22 -8.14 -3.81
CA TYR A 17 5.67 -9.47 -3.51
C TYR A 17 6.44 -10.58 -4.23
N PRO A 18 6.53 -11.79 -3.62
CA PRO A 18 7.03 -12.97 -4.33
C PRO A 18 6.27 -13.22 -5.64
N ALA A 19 6.92 -13.87 -6.59
CA ALA A 19 6.42 -14.04 -7.95
C ALA A 19 4.94 -14.45 -8.10
N PRO A 20 4.37 -15.38 -7.29
CA PRO A 20 2.97 -15.75 -7.43
C PRO A 20 1.97 -14.60 -7.19
N PHE A 21 2.38 -13.52 -6.53
CA PHE A 21 1.50 -12.44 -6.09
C PHE A 21 1.74 -11.11 -6.82
N GLN A 22 2.49 -11.10 -7.90
CA GLN A 22 2.87 -9.85 -8.57
C GLN A 22 1.87 -9.33 -9.61
N ALA A 23 1.13 -10.22 -10.26
CA ALA A 23 0.37 -9.89 -11.48
C ALA A 23 -0.67 -8.78 -11.30
N GLU A 24 -1.37 -8.76 -10.17
CA GLU A 24 -2.43 -7.79 -9.89
C GLU A 24 -1.91 -6.41 -9.47
N HIS A 25 -0.59 -6.25 -9.38
CA HIS A 25 0.03 -5.02 -8.85
C HIS A 25 1.02 -4.39 -9.83
N LYS A 26 1.12 -4.90 -11.06
CA LYS A 26 2.01 -4.35 -12.09
C LYS A 26 1.62 -2.94 -12.51
N GLY A 27 0.33 -2.63 -12.47
CA GLY A 27 -0.23 -1.32 -12.78
C GLY A 27 -0.35 -0.39 -11.57
N ARG A 28 0.39 -0.62 -10.52
CA ARG A 28 0.51 0.26 -9.35
C ARG A 28 1.80 1.08 -9.47
N HIS A 29 1.67 2.40 -9.41
CA HIS A 29 2.78 3.34 -9.56
C HIS A 29 2.82 4.28 -8.37
N LYS A 30 3.95 4.32 -7.67
CA LYS A 30 4.09 5.02 -6.40
C LYS A 30 5.23 6.03 -6.44
N GLN A 31 4.97 7.22 -5.91
CA GLN A 31 5.96 8.25 -5.69
C GLN A 31 6.07 8.54 -4.19
N ALA A 32 7.24 8.35 -3.63
CA ALA A 32 7.51 8.55 -2.20
C ALA A 32 7.90 10.03 -1.95
N LEU A 33 6.90 10.88 -1.74
CA LEU A 33 7.09 12.32 -1.63
C LEU A 33 7.85 12.74 -0.39
N GLY A 34 7.60 12.09 0.73
CA GLY A 34 8.25 12.41 1.99
C GLY A 34 9.74 12.09 2.00
N ASP A 35 10.13 11.04 1.27
CA ASP A 35 11.52 10.59 1.24
C ASP A 35 12.46 11.62 0.61
N VAL A 36 12.00 12.33 -0.43
CA VAL A 36 12.84 13.31 -1.14
C VAL A 36 13.13 14.57 -0.32
N VAL A 37 12.40 14.78 0.77
CA VAL A 37 12.66 15.88 1.73
C VAL A 37 13.12 15.34 3.10
N GLY A 38 13.49 14.07 3.18
CA GLY A 38 14.13 13.48 4.36
C GLY A 38 13.21 13.17 5.53
N LEU A 39 11.90 13.02 5.30
CA LEU A 39 10.96 12.63 6.36
C LEU A 39 11.18 11.15 6.71
N THR A 40 11.29 10.85 8.00
CA THR A 40 11.59 9.50 8.48
C THR A 40 10.54 8.92 9.43
N GLN A 41 9.71 9.74 10.05
CA GLN A 41 8.75 9.29 11.06
C GLN A 41 7.47 8.72 10.45
N PHE A 42 7.14 9.13 9.24
CA PHE A 42 6.00 8.63 8.47
C PHE A 42 6.30 8.67 6.98
N GLY A 43 5.60 7.86 6.23
CA GLY A 43 5.65 7.86 4.76
C GLY A 43 4.55 8.74 4.19
N VAL A 44 4.84 9.49 3.13
CA VAL A 44 3.86 10.25 2.34
C VAL A 44 4.06 9.89 0.89
N ASN A 45 3.05 9.27 0.28
CA ASN A 45 3.14 8.77 -1.08
C ASN A 45 1.94 9.23 -1.91
N ILE A 46 2.17 9.43 -3.19
CA ILE A 46 1.10 9.43 -4.19
C ILE A 46 1.17 8.11 -4.95
N SER A 47 0.04 7.44 -5.05
CA SER A 47 -0.07 6.18 -5.78
C SER A 47 -1.12 6.30 -6.88
N ARG A 48 -0.79 5.76 -8.06
CA ARG A 48 -1.67 5.67 -9.21
C ARG A 48 -1.94 4.20 -9.51
N ILE A 49 -3.21 3.85 -9.66
CA ILE A 49 -3.65 2.48 -9.91
C ILE A 49 -4.35 2.45 -11.26
N GLU A 50 -3.82 1.65 -12.20
CA GLU A 50 -4.42 1.46 -13.51
C GLU A 50 -5.71 0.63 -13.41
N PRO A 51 -6.61 0.73 -14.41
CA PRO A 51 -7.81 -0.11 -14.46
C PRO A 51 -7.50 -1.60 -14.32
N GLY A 52 -8.28 -2.30 -13.48
CA GLY A 52 -8.10 -3.72 -13.22
C GLY A 52 -7.00 -4.08 -12.23
N GLN A 53 -6.29 -3.10 -11.69
CA GLN A 53 -5.18 -3.31 -10.76
C GLN A 53 -5.57 -2.99 -9.33
N SER A 54 -4.76 -3.45 -8.38
CA SER A 54 -4.97 -3.25 -6.95
C SER A 54 -3.78 -2.56 -6.32
N SER A 55 -4.04 -1.86 -5.20
CA SER A 55 -2.98 -1.20 -4.41
C SER A 55 -2.04 -2.20 -3.76
N ALA A 56 -2.59 -3.31 -3.30
CA ALA A 56 -1.89 -4.37 -2.58
C ALA A 56 -2.79 -5.60 -2.51
N LEU A 57 -2.28 -6.72 -2.03
CA LEU A 57 -3.09 -7.80 -1.50
C LEU A 57 -3.82 -7.28 -0.25
N ARG A 58 -5.00 -7.83 0.04
CA ARG A 58 -5.75 -7.44 1.24
C ARG A 58 -4.94 -7.80 2.48
N HIS A 59 -4.69 -6.80 3.35
CA HIS A 59 -3.74 -6.91 4.45
C HIS A 59 -4.06 -5.99 5.60
N TRP A 60 -3.48 -6.28 6.77
CA TRP A 60 -3.48 -5.37 7.91
C TRP A 60 -2.10 -5.32 8.56
N HIS A 61 -1.80 -4.20 9.20
CA HIS A 61 -0.51 -3.90 9.84
C HIS A 61 -0.61 -4.05 11.36
N GLU A 62 0.40 -4.64 11.98
CA GLU A 62 0.44 -4.72 13.44
C GLU A 62 0.78 -3.39 14.11
N GLN A 63 1.72 -2.63 13.54
CA GLN A 63 2.33 -1.46 14.18
C GLN A 63 2.06 -0.14 13.48
N GLU A 64 1.74 -0.14 12.19
CA GLU A 64 1.65 1.08 11.39
C GLU A 64 0.21 1.45 11.08
N ASP A 65 -0.15 2.71 11.42
CA ASP A 65 -1.40 3.31 10.95
C ASP A 65 -1.24 3.76 9.50
N GLU A 66 -2.33 3.72 8.75
CA GLU A 66 -2.38 4.23 7.38
C GLU A 66 -3.61 5.12 7.19
N PHE A 67 -3.44 6.13 6.35
CA PHE A 67 -4.52 7.03 5.94
C PHE A 67 -4.41 7.28 4.44
N ILE A 68 -5.55 7.32 3.75
CA ILE A 68 -5.61 7.63 2.33
C ILE A 68 -6.63 8.72 2.04
N TYR A 69 -6.38 9.48 0.97
CA TYR A 69 -7.28 10.51 0.45
C TYR A 69 -7.29 10.39 -1.08
N ILE A 70 -8.47 10.27 -1.68
CA ILE A 70 -8.60 10.12 -3.12
C ILE A 70 -8.42 11.47 -3.81
N LEU A 71 -7.44 11.55 -4.70
CA LEU A 71 -7.10 12.77 -5.44
C LEU A 71 -7.74 12.81 -6.83
N ASP A 72 -7.95 11.65 -7.46
CA ASP A 72 -8.53 11.55 -8.79
C ASP A 72 -9.06 10.15 -9.03
N GLY A 73 -10.13 10.05 -9.81
CA GLY A 73 -10.73 8.77 -10.18
C GLY A 73 -11.51 8.12 -9.06
N GLU A 74 -11.63 6.81 -9.13
CA GLU A 74 -12.48 6.01 -8.26
C GLU A 74 -11.78 4.71 -7.88
N LEU A 75 -11.81 4.35 -6.61
CA LEU A 75 -11.29 3.08 -6.09
C LEU A 75 -12.35 2.39 -5.25
N VAL A 76 -12.33 1.07 -5.22
CA VAL A 76 -13.18 0.28 -4.35
C VAL A 76 -12.33 -0.20 -3.17
N LEU A 77 -12.71 0.23 -1.97
CA LEU A 77 -12.12 -0.25 -0.73
C LEU A 77 -12.74 -1.59 -0.37
N ILE A 78 -11.93 -2.62 -0.30
CA ILE A 78 -12.31 -3.97 0.10
C ILE A 78 -11.82 -4.21 1.52
N GLU A 79 -12.74 -4.50 2.43
CA GLU A 79 -12.45 -4.85 3.82
C GLU A 79 -12.95 -6.25 4.17
N ASN A 80 -12.93 -6.63 5.45
CA ASN A 80 -13.41 -7.93 5.90
C ASN A 80 -14.90 -8.15 5.59
N ASP A 81 -15.71 -7.08 5.70
CA ASP A 81 -17.17 -7.15 5.69
C ASP A 81 -17.82 -6.61 4.41
N GLY A 82 -17.04 -6.21 3.42
CA GLY A 82 -17.62 -5.70 2.19
C GLY A 82 -16.77 -4.71 1.43
N ALA A 83 -17.43 -4.01 0.51
CA ALA A 83 -16.78 -3.10 -0.43
C ALA A 83 -17.46 -1.72 -0.38
N THR A 84 -16.65 -0.68 -0.43
CA THR A 84 -17.09 0.72 -0.44
C THR A 84 -16.41 1.46 -1.58
N VAL A 85 -17.20 2.17 -2.39
CA VAL A 85 -16.64 3.00 -3.46
C VAL A 85 -16.15 4.32 -2.87
N LEU A 86 -14.89 4.65 -3.16
CA LEU A 86 -14.27 5.91 -2.78
C LEU A 86 -14.01 6.74 -4.04
N ARG A 87 -14.40 8.01 -4.01
CA ARG A 87 -14.23 8.96 -5.12
C ARG A 87 -13.41 10.16 -4.67
N PHE A 88 -13.08 11.04 -5.59
CA PHE A 88 -12.39 12.30 -5.27
C PHE A 88 -12.98 12.97 -4.04
N GLY A 89 -12.11 13.29 -3.09
CA GLY A 89 -12.50 13.94 -1.83
C GLY A 89 -12.85 12.96 -0.69
N ASP A 90 -12.97 11.67 -0.97
CA ASP A 90 -13.18 10.66 0.07
C ASP A 90 -11.86 10.26 0.71
N ALA A 91 -11.93 9.87 1.98
CA ALA A 91 -10.79 9.44 2.76
C ALA A 91 -11.12 8.17 3.54
N ALA A 92 -10.08 7.42 3.90
CA ALA A 92 -10.19 6.25 4.76
C ALA A 92 -8.95 6.12 5.64
N GLY A 93 -9.11 5.59 6.84
CA GLY A 93 -8.03 5.35 7.77
C GLY A 93 -8.02 3.91 8.27
N PHE A 94 -6.82 3.36 8.46
CA PHE A 94 -6.61 1.97 8.83
C PHE A 94 -5.73 1.92 10.08
N LYS A 95 -6.36 1.63 11.22
CA LYS A 95 -5.66 1.59 12.50
C LYS A 95 -4.81 0.33 12.62
N ALA A 96 -3.59 0.49 13.09
CA ALA A 96 -2.69 -0.60 13.40
C ALA A 96 -3.28 -1.58 14.42
N GLY A 97 -3.04 -2.87 14.21
CA GLY A 97 -3.31 -3.89 15.20
C GLY A 97 -4.76 -4.30 15.40
N ASN A 98 -5.70 -3.82 14.57
CA ASN A 98 -7.12 -4.15 14.74
C ASN A 98 -7.59 -5.40 13.97
N GLY A 99 -6.73 -5.99 13.15
CA GLY A 99 -7.05 -7.20 12.39
C GLY A 99 -8.00 -7.00 11.20
N ILE A 100 -8.36 -5.76 10.88
CA ILE A 100 -9.23 -5.45 9.74
C ILE A 100 -8.37 -5.25 8.51
N ALA A 101 -8.37 -6.24 7.63
CA ALA A 101 -7.59 -6.20 6.40
C ALA A 101 -8.29 -5.39 5.32
N HIS A 102 -7.50 -4.69 4.51
CA HIS A 102 -8.00 -3.82 3.44
C HIS A 102 -7.15 -3.91 2.18
N LYS A 103 -7.74 -3.55 1.07
CA LYS A 103 -7.06 -3.22 -0.19
C LYS A 103 -7.93 -2.26 -1.00
N LEU A 104 -7.31 -1.62 -1.99
CA LEU A 104 -8.02 -0.76 -2.95
C LEU A 104 -7.93 -1.42 -4.34
N GLU A 105 -9.07 -1.52 -5.01
CA GLU A 105 -9.14 -2.03 -6.39
C GLU A 105 -9.64 -0.96 -7.33
N ASN A 106 -9.03 -0.83 -8.49
CA ASN A 106 -9.56 0.01 -9.56
C ASN A 106 -10.44 -0.82 -10.48
N ARG A 107 -11.75 -0.74 -10.27
CA ARG A 107 -12.77 -1.41 -11.09
C ARG A 107 -13.33 -0.51 -12.20
N SER A 108 -12.80 0.71 -12.31
CA SER A 108 -13.18 1.69 -13.33
C SER A 108 -12.37 1.49 -14.61
N ASN A 109 -12.64 2.33 -15.62
CA ASN A 109 -11.90 2.33 -16.87
C ASN A 109 -10.90 3.51 -16.99
N HIS A 110 -10.60 4.18 -15.87
CA HIS A 110 -9.64 5.28 -15.77
C HIS A 110 -8.66 5.02 -14.64
N ASP A 111 -7.47 5.62 -14.73
CA ASP A 111 -6.52 5.61 -13.62
C ASP A 111 -7.14 6.28 -12.39
N ALA A 112 -6.80 5.77 -11.22
CA ALA A 112 -7.14 6.40 -9.94
C ALA A 112 -5.87 6.80 -9.22
N VAL A 113 -5.92 7.94 -8.54
CA VAL A 113 -4.78 8.50 -7.80
C VAL A 113 -5.19 8.79 -6.37
N TYR A 114 -4.37 8.40 -5.41
CA TYR A 114 -4.63 8.69 -4.01
C TYR A 114 -3.35 9.07 -3.28
N LEU A 115 -3.52 9.89 -2.24
CA LEU A 115 -2.48 10.21 -1.27
C LEU A 115 -2.51 9.16 -0.17
N GLU A 116 -1.35 8.66 0.23
CA GLU A 116 -1.20 7.72 1.32
C GLU A 116 -0.24 8.28 2.35
N VAL A 117 -0.63 8.26 3.62
CA VAL A 117 0.22 8.62 4.75
C VAL A 117 0.21 7.47 5.74
N GLY A 118 1.39 7.05 6.19
CA GLY A 118 1.49 5.96 7.15
C GLY A 118 2.68 6.10 8.06
N THR A 119 2.54 5.59 9.28
CA THR A 119 3.65 5.52 10.24
C THR A 119 4.79 4.67 9.68
N ARG A 120 6.01 4.97 10.15
CA ARG A 120 7.20 4.14 9.89
C ARG A 120 7.70 3.59 11.20
N ALA A 121 7.18 2.43 11.60
CA ALA A 121 7.64 1.73 12.78
C ALA A 121 9.02 1.10 12.56
N ARG A 122 9.79 0.93 13.62
CA ARG A 122 11.10 0.27 13.56
C ARG A 122 11.01 -1.19 13.18
N SER A 123 9.94 -1.84 13.61
CA SER A 123 9.61 -3.21 13.23
C SER A 123 8.15 -3.28 12.86
N GLU A 124 7.82 -4.18 11.94
CA GLU A 124 6.46 -4.34 11.44
C GLU A 124 6.22 -5.78 11.05
N ARG A 125 4.98 -6.20 11.20
CA ARG A 125 4.47 -7.43 10.63
C ARG A 125 3.17 -7.13 9.92
N VAL A 126 3.06 -7.60 8.68
CA VAL A 126 1.86 -7.42 7.85
C VAL A 126 1.26 -8.79 7.57
N HIS A 127 -0.04 -8.89 7.78
CA HIS A 127 -0.81 -10.12 7.61
C HIS A 127 -1.68 -10.05 6.37
N TYR A 128 -1.70 -11.14 5.61
CA TYR A 128 -2.45 -11.30 4.36
C TYR A 128 -3.43 -12.46 4.53
N PRO A 129 -4.68 -12.21 4.99
CA PRO A 129 -5.58 -13.29 5.37
C PRO A 129 -6.00 -14.21 4.23
N ASP A 130 -5.99 -13.75 2.98
CA ASP A 130 -6.51 -14.50 1.84
C ASP A 130 -5.47 -15.42 1.17
N VAL A 131 -4.20 -15.26 1.50
CA VAL A 131 -3.10 -16.00 0.85
C VAL A 131 -2.08 -16.47 1.87
N ASP A 132 -1.24 -17.42 1.49
CA ASP A 132 -0.15 -17.93 2.33
C ASP A 132 1.05 -16.97 2.27
N LEU A 133 0.88 -15.83 2.91
CA LEU A 133 1.89 -14.78 2.90
C LEU A 133 1.86 -13.99 4.21
N MET A 134 3.03 -13.62 4.68
CA MET A 134 3.24 -12.69 5.77
C MET A 134 4.50 -11.86 5.46
N MET A 135 4.51 -10.62 5.85
CA MET A 135 5.71 -9.77 5.73
C MET A 135 6.21 -9.41 7.11
N GLU A 136 7.51 -9.49 7.30
CA GLU A 136 8.21 -8.95 8.46
C GLU A 136 9.25 -7.95 8.02
N ARG A 137 9.40 -6.87 8.78
CA ARG A 137 10.42 -5.87 8.58
C ARG A 137 11.02 -5.46 9.92
N ASP A 138 12.33 -5.41 9.97
CA ASP A 138 13.09 -4.89 11.09
C ASP A 138 14.36 -4.17 10.57
N GLN A 139 15.33 -3.95 11.43
CA GLN A 139 16.60 -3.30 11.07
C GLN A 139 17.41 -4.08 10.02
N LYS A 140 17.16 -5.39 9.88
CA LYS A 140 17.83 -6.25 8.90
C LYS A 140 17.17 -6.19 7.52
N GLY A 141 16.00 -5.56 7.41
CA GLY A 141 15.27 -5.41 6.17
C GLY A 141 13.92 -6.12 6.15
N ARG A 142 13.36 -6.20 4.95
CA ARG A 142 12.04 -6.79 4.71
C ARG A 142 12.16 -8.24 4.27
N ARG A 143 11.29 -9.10 4.81
CA ARG A 143 11.20 -10.52 4.45
C ARG A 143 9.75 -10.88 4.17
N TYR A 144 9.54 -11.66 3.11
CA TYR A 144 8.25 -12.29 2.84
C TYR A 144 8.32 -13.76 3.23
N LEU A 145 7.35 -14.20 4.00
CA LEU A 145 7.31 -15.53 4.61
C LEU A 145 5.99 -16.23 4.29
N HIS A 146 6.02 -17.55 4.25
CA HIS A 146 4.82 -18.38 4.39
C HIS A 146 4.25 -18.20 5.81
N LYS A 147 2.98 -18.52 6.00
CA LYS A 147 2.35 -18.44 7.33
C LYS A 147 2.99 -19.39 8.36
N ASN A 148 3.67 -20.44 7.90
CA ASN A 148 4.44 -21.32 8.77
C ASN A 148 5.84 -20.75 9.14
N GLY A 149 6.21 -19.60 8.62
CA GLY A 149 7.48 -18.93 8.91
C GLY A 149 8.60 -19.21 7.93
N GLU A 150 8.41 -20.10 6.96
CA GLU A 150 9.42 -20.37 5.92
C GLU A 150 9.51 -19.20 4.93
N PRO A 151 10.73 -18.79 4.53
CA PRO A 151 10.87 -17.67 3.60
C PRO A 151 10.46 -18.04 2.18
N TYR A 152 9.88 -17.07 1.47
CA TYR A 152 9.75 -17.15 0.02
C TYR A 152 11.11 -16.92 -0.62
N HIS A 153 11.43 -17.70 -1.64
CA HIS A 153 12.62 -17.51 -2.44
C HIS A 153 12.31 -16.55 -3.59
N SER A 154 13.19 -15.57 -3.79
CA SER A 154 13.09 -14.61 -4.89
C SER A 154 13.52 -15.23 -6.22
#